data_81a11c97282b3fb6075dc68937e9bf19
#
_entry.id   81a11c97282b3fb6075dc68937e9bf19
#
_cell.length_a   1.000
_cell.length_b   1.000
_cell.length_c   1.000
_cell.angle_alpha   90.00
_cell.angle_beta   90.00
_cell.angle_gamma   90.00
#
_symmetry.space_group_name_H-M   'P 1'
#
loop_
_entity.id
_entity.type
_entity.pdbx_description
1 polymer ?
#
loop_
_entity_poly.entity_id
_entity_poly.type
_entity_poly.pdbx_seq_one_letter_code
_entity_poly.pdbx_strand_id
1 'polypeptide(L)'
;MFNIKSLSFKEKLEKVHSLEEKIFNFYGVDIYNFYCPHCNDKRMKPFKSNRGDYHKLKCYGCSSNLDILDIAKLMDTNLKNANPGAVVDYLLNIDYSNVAIASPIIETKKVNPLIDDYDEFIADSLNKFNRAVNTNNSQELKYLYSRGYTHQDLENFKNLLGIDRDNNIIFICSYYSYIIRYIKPWLDKDNKEVRYRNSEKLDKTEHYCFQFELVREENIIKSNFNIFIFEGVFDALTFKLLTKNKFLTFATGGADSNHKLIADRINKIAGTLNHKVNVFVLFDNDKTGEYNATLLADLFNKNYINVYKDMSKFLFKNSKDISDEFKINREELQERINCLINKIS
;
A
#
# COMPACT_ATOMS: atom_id res chain seq x y z
N MET A 1 8.27 47.43 -4.59
CA MET A 1 9.49 46.68 -4.20
C MET A 1 9.71 46.89 -2.71
N PHE A 2 9.55 45.90 -1.89
CA PHE A 2 9.87 45.97 -0.45
C PHE A 2 11.40 46.09 -0.27
N ASN A 3 11.83 47.07 0.51
CA ASN A 3 13.26 47.28 0.74
C ASN A 3 13.81 46.26 1.75
N ILE A 4 14.32 45.13 1.28
CA ILE A 4 14.90 44.04 2.09
C ILE A 4 16.01 44.52 3.02
N LYS A 5 16.69 45.60 2.67
CA LYS A 5 17.81 46.16 3.43
C LYS A 5 17.41 46.77 4.78
N SER A 6 16.13 47.12 4.97
CA SER A 6 15.60 47.70 6.23
C SER A 6 15.10 46.67 7.24
N LEU A 7 15.03 45.38 6.87
CA LEU A 7 14.52 44.33 7.76
C LEU A 7 15.59 43.86 8.76
N SER A 8 15.16 43.58 9.98
CA SER A 8 15.98 42.88 10.98
C SER A 8 16.35 41.46 10.52
N PHE A 9 17.39 40.87 11.10
CA PHE A 9 17.78 39.49 10.80
C PHE A 9 16.64 38.51 11.02
N LYS A 10 15.84 38.69 12.08
CA LYS A 10 14.69 37.84 12.39
C LYS A 10 13.61 37.89 11.31
N GLU A 11 13.25 39.08 10.88
CA GLU A 11 12.25 39.29 9.79
C GLU A 11 12.75 38.72 8.47
N LYS A 12 14.03 38.87 8.15
CA LYS A 12 14.66 38.26 6.98
C LYS A 12 14.63 36.74 7.04
N LEU A 13 14.91 36.16 8.19
CA LEU A 13 14.89 34.69 8.39
C LEU A 13 13.48 34.15 8.26
N GLU A 14 12.46 34.78 8.86
CA GLU A 14 11.05 34.42 8.68
C GLU A 14 10.64 34.45 7.18
N LYS A 15 11.15 35.43 6.44
CA LYS A 15 10.91 35.51 5.00
C LYS A 15 11.59 34.39 4.22
N VAL A 16 12.81 34.00 4.58
CA VAL A 16 13.50 32.82 4.00
C VAL A 16 12.67 31.56 4.27
N HIS A 17 12.18 31.36 5.48
CA HIS A 17 11.33 30.22 5.81
C HIS A 17 10.00 30.24 5.02
N SER A 18 9.42 31.41 4.73
CA SER A 18 8.22 31.48 3.88
C SER A 18 8.50 31.10 2.42
N LEU A 19 9.76 31.07 1.99
CA LEU A 19 10.21 30.68 0.66
C LEU A 19 10.81 29.26 0.62
N GLU A 20 10.71 28.52 1.70
CA GLU A 20 11.36 27.23 1.93
C GLU A 20 11.21 26.28 0.74
N GLU A 21 9.97 26.06 0.29
CA GLU A 21 9.67 25.17 -0.83
C GLU A 21 10.34 25.62 -2.14
N LYS A 22 10.35 26.93 -2.42
CA LYS A 22 11.01 27.49 -3.60
C LYS A 22 12.53 27.33 -3.53
N ILE A 23 13.10 27.47 -2.34
CA ILE A 23 14.54 27.33 -2.11
C ILE A 23 14.96 25.86 -2.29
N PHE A 24 14.22 24.92 -1.75
CA PHE A 24 14.50 23.50 -1.96
C PHE A 24 14.39 23.13 -3.44
N ASN A 25 13.37 23.59 -4.14
CA ASN A 25 13.23 23.38 -5.58
C ASN A 25 14.36 24.02 -6.39
N PHE A 26 14.80 25.21 -5.99
CA PHE A 26 15.94 25.89 -6.64
C PHE A 26 17.23 25.07 -6.56
N TYR A 27 17.49 24.43 -5.41
CA TYR A 27 18.65 23.56 -5.21
C TYR A 27 18.41 22.11 -5.66
N GLY A 28 17.24 21.76 -6.15
CA GLY A 28 16.89 20.39 -6.52
C GLY A 28 16.88 19.44 -5.32
N VAL A 29 16.57 19.93 -4.12
CA VAL A 29 16.59 19.17 -2.87
C VAL A 29 15.21 18.62 -2.57
N ASP A 30 15.10 17.30 -2.57
CA ASP A 30 13.95 16.59 -2.00
C ASP A 30 14.22 16.31 -0.52
N ILE A 31 13.53 17.05 0.37
CA ILE A 31 13.73 16.94 1.83
C ILE A 31 13.34 15.58 2.39
N TYR A 32 12.55 14.79 1.65
CA TYR A 32 12.14 13.44 2.04
C TYR A 32 13.14 12.37 1.59
N ASN A 33 14.04 12.70 0.63
CA ASN A 33 15.08 11.83 0.08
C ASN A 33 16.51 12.34 0.33
N PHE A 34 16.72 13.22 1.28
CA PHE A 34 18.00 13.84 1.51
C PHE A 34 18.89 12.96 2.38
N TYR A 35 20.02 12.50 1.85
CA TYR A 35 21.00 11.72 2.61
C TYR A 35 21.82 12.61 3.52
N CYS A 36 22.18 12.09 4.70
CA CYS A 36 22.97 12.82 5.67
C CYS A 36 24.38 13.11 5.12
N PRO A 37 24.79 14.37 4.96
CA PRO A 37 26.12 14.70 4.43
C PRO A 37 27.26 14.39 5.41
N HIS A 38 26.93 14.11 6.69
CA HIS A 38 27.92 13.81 7.72
C HIS A 38 28.26 12.33 7.82
N CYS A 39 27.29 11.43 7.70
CA CYS A 39 27.53 9.99 7.81
C CYS A 39 27.30 9.25 6.48
N ASN A 40 26.64 9.87 5.53
CA ASN A 40 26.29 9.34 4.21
C ASN A 40 25.59 7.96 4.20
N ASP A 41 25.13 7.54 5.37
CA ASP A 41 24.63 6.18 5.64
C ASP A 41 23.09 6.14 5.80
N LYS A 42 22.47 7.28 6.14
CA LYS A 42 21.02 7.34 6.40
C LYS A 42 20.39 8.58 5.83
N ARG A 43 19.17 8.43 5.32
CA ARG A 43 18.33 9.56 4.94
C ARG A 43 17.94 10.37 6.17
N MET A 44 17.98 11.67 6.03
CA MET A 44 17.53 12.59 7.06
C MET A 44 16.00 12.67 7.05
N LYS A 45 15.40 12.80 8.23
CA LYS A 45 13.93 12.94 8.35
C LYS A 45 13.56 14.41 8.54
N PRO A 46 12.62 14.93 7.74
CA PRO A 46 12.07 16.25 7.98
C PRO A 46 11.17 16.24 9.21
N PHE A 47 11.27 17.28 10.01
CA PHE A 47 10.36 17.55 11.11
C PHE A 47 10.08 19.06 11.21
N LYS A 48 8.88 19.42 11.67
CA LYS A 48 8.54 20.82 11.88
C LYS A 48 9.23 21.36 13.13
N SER A 49 9.80 22.55 13.01
CA SER A 49 10.42 23.23 14.12
C SER A 49 9.39 23.68 15.15
N ASN A 50 9.66 23.50 16.44
CA ASN A 50 8.81 24.04 17.53
C ASN A 50 8.83 25.58 17.61
N ARG A 51 9.70 26.25 16.85
CA ARG A 51 9.90 27.71 16.86
C ARG A 51 9.29 28.43 15.66
N GLY A 52 8.65 27.69 14.75
CA GLY A 52 8.04 28.25 13.55
C GLY A 52 7.58 27.16 12.60
N ASP A 53 6.80 27.52 11.58
CA ASP A 53 6.23 26.59 10.62
C ASP A 53 7.20 26.32 9.46
N TYR A 54 8.41 25.86 9.78
CA TYR A 54 9.45 25.49 8.81
C TYR A 54 10.07 24.12 9.14
N HIS A 55 10.68 23.51 8.15
CA HIS A 55 11.25 22.17 8.29
C HIS A 55 12.73 22.20 8.70
N LYS A 56 13.11 21.21 9.51
CA LYS A 56 14.48 20.81 9.77
C LYS A 56 14.66 19.35 9.41
N LEU A 57 15.86 18.98 9.01
CA LEU A 57 16.21 17.59 8.71
C LEU A 57 17.05 17.02 9.87
N LYS A 58 16.65 15.86 10.39
CA LYS A 58 17.37 15.15 11.45
C LYS A 58 17.90 13.82 10.95
N CYS A 59 19.19 13.59 11.15
CA CYS A 59 19.80 12.28 10.97
C CYS A 59 19.76 11.48 12.29
N TYR A 60 19.12 10.33 12.28
CA TYR A 60 19.08 9.44 13.45
C TYR A 60 20.30 8.52 13.55
N GLY A 61 21.19 8.50 12.53
CA GLY A 61 22.45 7.77 12.57
C GLY A 61 23.54 8.51 13.35
N CYS A 62 23.78 9.79 12.99
CA CYS A 62 24.82 10.61 13.61
C CYS A 62 24.29 11.79 14.42
N SER A 63 22.97 11.89 14.61
CA SER A 63 22.26 12.95 15.35
C SER A 63 22.42 14.38 14.77
N SER A 64 22.92 14.53 13.54
CA SER A 64 23.03 15.83 12.87
C SER A 64 21.65 16.42 12.60
N ASN A 65 21.54 17.75 12.73
CA ASN A 65 20.35 18.49 12.34
C ASN A 65 20.76 19.55 11.32
N LEU A 66 20.00 19.67 10.24
CA LEU A 66 20.19 20.69 9.22
C LEU A 66 18.92 21.52 9.09
N ASP A 67 19.09 22.83 8.92
CA ASP A 67 18.02 23.74 8.51
C ASP A 67 18.24 24.23 7.07
N ILE A 68 17.37 25.09 6.58
CA ILE A 68 17.43 25.61 5.23
C ILE A 68 18.72 26.36 4.93
N LEU A 69 19.33 27.02 5.92
CA LEU A 69 20.60 27.71 5.75
C LEU A 69 21.77 26.75 5.62
N ASP A 70 21.74 25.67 6.41
CA ASP A 70 22.73 24.59 6.33
C ASP A 70 22.68 23.89 4.97
N ILE A 71 21.47 23.63 4.49
CA ILE A 71 21.26 23.03 3.16
C ILE A 71 21.77 23.94 2.05
N ALA A 72 21.46 25.24 2.12
CA ALA A 72 22.00 26.21 1.14
C ALA A 72 23.53 26.22 1.12
N LYS A 73 24.20 26.16 2.28
CA LYS A 73 25.65 26.07 2.38
C LYS A 73 26.24 24.76 1.82
N LEU A 74 25.49 23.67 1.92
CA LEU A 74 25.90 22.38 1.36
C LEU A 74 25.77 22.34 -0.16
N MET A 75 24.74 22.97 -0.69
CA MET A 75 24.40 22.93 -2.11
C MET A 75 25.10 24.02 -2.94
N ASP A 76 25.52 25.14 -2.30
CA ASP A 76 26.21 26.25 -2.97
C ASP A 76 27.59 26.47 -2.38
N THR A 77 28.61 26.19 -3.18
CA THR A 77 30.00 26.32 -2.78
C THR A 77 30.40 27.76 -2.39
N ASN A 78 29.70 28.77 -2.91
CA ASN A 78 29.95 30.18 -2.57
C ASN A 78 29.47 30.51 -1.15
N LEU A 79 28.54 29.71 -0.60
CA LEU A 79 27.99 29.90 0.72
C LEU A 79 28.70 29.06 1.79
N LYS A 80 29.58 28.16 1.44
CA LYS A 80 30.18 27.16 2.34
C LYS A 80 30.73 27.77 3.64
N ASN A 81 31.39 28.92 3.55
CA ASN A 81 31.99 29.61 4.69
C ASN A 81 31.26 30.91 5.07
N ALA A 82 30.10 31.18 4.49
CA ALA A 82 29.32 32.39 4.76
C ALA A 82 28.70 32.35 6.17
N ASN A 83 28.64 33.49 6.83
CA ASN A 83 27.90 33.62 8.07
C ASN A 83 26.39 33.54 7.80
N PRO A 84 25.55 33.21 8.80
CA PRO A 84 24.11 33.06 8.61
C PRO A 84 23.41 34.29 7.98
N GLY A 85 23.84 35.49 8.33
CA GLY A 85 23.28 36.72 7.77
C GLY A 85 23.53 36.85 6.28
N ALA A 86 24.76 36.54 5.84
CA ALA A 86 25.11 36.54 4.41
C ALA A 86 24.34 35.47 3.62
N VAL A 87 24.09 34.30 4.21
CA VAL A 87 23.27 33.25 3.58
C VAL A 87 21.83 33.73 3.41
N VAL A 88 21.25 34.32 4.47
CA VAL A 88 19.89 34.86 4.43
C VAL A 88 19.76 35.95 3.37
N ASP A 89 20.72 36.91 3.33
CA ASP A 89 20.70 37.98 2.32
C ASP A 89 20.85 37.42 0.91
N TYR A 90 21.71 36.42 0.71
CA TYR A 90 21.86 35.74 -0.58
C TYR A 90 20.56 35.09 -1.03
N LEU A 91 19.94 34.27 -0.16
CA LEU A 91 18.69 33.55 -0.47
C LEU A 91 17.54 34.51 -0.80
N LEU A 92 17.45 35.66 -0.12
CA LEU A 92 16.42 36.65 -0.39
C LEU A 92 16.64 37.46 -1.71
N ASN A 93 17.84 37.43 -2.28
CA ASN A 93 18.16 38.08 -3.53
C ASN A 93 18.08 37.16 -4.76
N ILE A 94 17.84 35.85 -4.58
CA ILE A 94 17.61 34.93 -5.68
C ILE A 94 16.26 35.24 -6.33
N ASP A 95 16.22 35.29 -7.64
CA ASP A 95 14.98 35.37 -8.40
C ASP A 95 14.38 33.98 -8.57
N TYR A 96 13.33 33.68 -7.77
CA TYR A 96 12.59 32.43 -7.82
C TYR A 96 11.45 32.43 -8.85
N SER A 97 11.32 33.47 -9.69
CA SER A 97 10.19 33.57 -10.65
C SER A 97 10.27 32.53 -11.76
N ASN A 98 11.48 32.08 -12.10
CA ASN A 98 11.75 31.05 -13.10
C ASN A 98 12.00 29.66 -12.48
N VAL A 99 12.02 29.54 -11.17
CA VAL A 99 11.98 28.24 -10.52
C VAL A 99 10.57 27.72 -10.76
N ALA A 100 10.43 26.81 -11.71
CA ALA A 100 9.20 26.05 -11.85
C ALA A 100 8.87 25.57 -10.42
N ILE A 101 7.75 26.05 -9.86
CA ILE A 101 7.08 25.31 -8.80
C ILE A 101 6.84 24.02 -9.51
N ALA A 102 7.69 23.03 -9.25
CA ALA A 102 7.45 21.67 -9.73
C ALA A 102 5.99 21.47 -9.36
N SER A 103 5.13 21.39 -10.38
CA SER A 103 3.71 21.10 -10.18
C SER A 103 3.72 20.02 -9.14
N PRO A 104 2.94 20.12 -8.05
CA PRO A 104 3.10 19.21 -6.92
C PRO A 104 3.39 17.89 -7.55
N ILE A 105 4.67 17.49 -7.48
CA ILE A 105 5.16 16.35 -8.24
C ILE A 105 4.18 15.32 -7.80
N ILE A 106 3.33 14.91 -8.74
CA ILE A 106 2.39 13.84 -8.57
C ILE A 106 3.06 12.91 -7.60
N GLU A 107 2.63 12.99 -6.34
CA GLU A 107 3.14 12.25 -5.21
C GLU A 107 4.51 11.60 -5.52
N THR A 108 5.59 12.38 -5.47
CA THR A 108 6.89 11.75 -5.25
C THR A 108 6.67 10.98 -3.98
N LYS A 109 6.56 9.67 -4.14
CA LYS A 109 6.39 8.70 -3.07
C LYS A 109 7.15 9.25 -1.89
N LYS A 110 6.44 9.59 -0.78
CA LYS A 110 7.11 9.93 0.48
C LYS A 110 8.02 8.76 0.77
N VAL A 111 9.30 8.88 0.42
CA VAL A 111 10.26 7.83 0.67
C VAL A 111 10.54 7.91 2.16
N ASN A 112 9.78 7.16 2.90
CA ASN A 112 9.97 6.92 4.31
C ASN A 112 11.17 5.96 4.43
N PRO A 113 12.16 6.16 5.29
CA PRO A 113 13.27 5.20 5.46
C PRO A 113 12.80 3.79 5.86
N LEU A 114 11.60 3.65 6.41
CA LEU A 114 10.92 2.36 6.48
C LEU A 114 10.61 1.78 5.09
N ILE A 115 10.58 2.55 4.00
CA ILE A 115 10.27 2.05 2.65
C ILE A 115 11.40 1.20 2.09
N ASP A 116 12.65 1.60 2.25
CA ASP A 116 13.77 0.78 1.79
C ASP A 116 13.80 -0.55 2.57
N ASP A 117 13.55 -0.50 3.90
CA ASP A 117 13.40 -1.70 4.72
C ASP A 117 12.17 -2.53 4.29
N TYR A 118 11.08 -1.89 3.84
CA TYR A 118 9.87 -2.56 3.34
C TYR A 118 10.08 -3.13 1.94
N ASP A 119 10.65 -2.36 1.02
CA ASP A 119 10.93 -2.82 -0.34
C ASP A 119 11.92 -3.99 -0.32
N GLU A 120 12.96 -3.92 0.53
CA GLU A 120 13.89 -5.03 0.75
C GLU A 120 13.19 -6.24 1.37
N PHE A 121 12.39 -6.04 2.42
CA PHE A 121 11.66 -7.12 3.07
C PHE A 121 10.67 -7.80 2.12
N ILE A 122 9.92 -7.02 1.34
CA ILE A 122 8.95 -7.55 0.35
C ILE A 122 9.71 -8.30 -0.75
N ALA A 123 10.79 -7.72 -1.29
CA ALA A 123 11.61 -8.34 -2.33
C ALA A 123 12.23 -9.66 -1.85
N ASP A 124 12.81 -9.67 -0.66
CA ASP A 124 13.39 -10.87 -0.06
C ASP A 124 12.34 -11.97 0.17
N SER A 125 11.18 -11.57 0.68
CA SER A 125 10.08 -12.52 0.94
C SER A 125 9.56 -13.14 -0.36
N LEU A 126 9.37 -12.33 -1.42
CA LEU A 126 8.99 -12.79 -2.75
C LEU A 126 10.04 -13.72 -3.35
N ASN A 127 11.31 -13.32 -3.29
CA ASN A 127 12.43 -14.11 -3.81
C ASN A 127 12.52 -15.45 -3.10
N LYS A 128 12.32 -15.49 -1.78
CA LYS A 128 12.32 -16.73 -1.01
C LYS A 128 11.17 -17.63 -1.42
N PHE A 129 9.95 -17.10 -1.57
CA PHE A 129 8.81 -17.88 -2.06
C PHE A 129 9.06 -18.44 -3.46
N ASN A 130 9.49 -17.60 -4.40
CA ASN A 130 9.76 -18.00 -5.78
C ASN A 130 10.85 -19.07 -5.86
N ARG A 131 11.91 -18.95 -5.04
CA ARG A 131 12.96 -19.96 -4.92
C ARG A 131 12.42 -21.27 -4.36
N ALA A 132 11.62 -21.21 -3.28
CA ALA A 132 11.03 -22.41 -2.68
C ALA A 132 10.13 -23.16 -3.68
N VAL A 133 9.35 -22.44 -4.48
CA VAL A 133 8.55 -23.04 -5.57
C VAL A 133 9.47 -23.61 -6.65
N ASN A 134 10.46 -22.88 -7.15
CA ASN A 134 11.36 -23.35 -8.20
C ASN A 134 12.15 -24.59 -7.81
N THR A 135 12.53 -24.71 -6.54
CA THR A 135 13.30 -25.86 -6.03
C THR A 135 12.43 -26.96 -5.42
N ASN A 136 11.10 -26.79 -5.45
CA ASN A 136 10.13 -27.67 -4.79
C ASN A 136 10.48 -27.94 -3.32
N ASN A 137 10.83 -26.88 -2.57
CA ASN A 137 11.19 -26.99 -1.16
C ASN A 137 9.93 -27.27 -0.32
N SER A 138 9.64 -28.55 -0.10
CA SER A 138 8.45 -28.99 0.62
C SER A 138 8.37 -28.50 2.07
N GLN A 139 9.50 -28.19 2.71
CA GLN A 139 9.52 -27.69 4.08
C GLN A 139 8.99 -26.24 4.17
N GLU A 140 9.45 -25.36 3.29
CA GLU A 140 8.99 -23.97 3.24
C GLU A 140 7.55 -23.87 2.73
N LEU A 141 7.12 -24.78 1.83
CA LEU A 141 5.79 -24.78 1.23
C LEU A 141 4.75 -25.63 1.99
N LYS A 142 5.17 -26.31 3.07
CA LYS A 142 4.34 -27.28 3.82
C LYS A 142 2.98 -26.72 4.23
N TYR A 143 2.94 -25.48 4.68
CA TYR A 143 1.70 -24.85 5.10
C TYR A 143 0.71 -24.69 3.93
N LEU A 144 1.20 -24.27 2.76
CA LEU A 144 0.36 -24.11 1.57
C LEU A 144 -0.15 -25.46 1.06
N TYR A 145 0.69 -26.49 1.07
CA TYR A 145 0.24 -27.86 0.76
C TYR A 145 -0.82 -28.35 1.73
N SER A 146 -0.70 -28.03 3.03
CA SER A 146 -1.72 -28.39 4.02
C SER A 146 -3.07 -27.70 3.82
N ARG A 147 -3.10 -26.61 3.03
CA ARG A 147 -4.34 -25.93 2.60
C ARG A 147 -4.92 -26.50 1.31
N GLY A 148 -4.33 -27.56 0.76
CA GLY A 148 -4.84 -28.24 -0.43
C GLY A 148 -4.25 -27.75 -1.75
N TYR A 149 -3.35 -26.76 -1.74
CA TYR A 149 -2.66 -26.34 -2.97
C TYR A 149 -1.65 -27.37 -3.41
N THR A 150 -1.58 -27.63 -4.70
CA THR A 150 -0.52 -28.43 -5.32
C THR A 150 0.69 -27.57 -5.69
N HIS A 151 1.80 -28.19 -6.00
CA HIS A 151 2.96 -27.47 -6.51
C HIS A 151 2.63 -26.64 -7.76
N GLN A 152 1.86 -27.19 -8.69
CA GLN A 152 1.40 -26.48 -9.88
C GLN A 152 0.53 -25.25 -9.55
N ASP A 153 -0.28 -25.32 -8.47
CA ASP A 153 -1.07 -24.17 -8.03
C ASP A 153 -0.15 -23.04 -7.52
N LEU A 154 0.92 -23.39 -6.81
CA LEU A 154 1.86 -22.41 -6.25
C LEU A 154 2.65 -21.65 -7.32
N GLU A 155 2.85 -22.22 -8.51
CA GLU A 155 3.40 -21.51 -9.66
C GLU A 155 2.59 -20.26 -10.02
N ASN A 156 1.25 -20.33 -9.88
CA ASN A 156 0.36 -19.20 -10.14
C ASN A 156 0.42 -18.11 -9.05
N PHE A 157 1.02 -18.39 -7.90
CA PHE A 157 1.14 -17.45 -6.79
C PHE A 157 2.50 -16.75 -6.73
N LYS A 158 3.42 -17.08 -7.62
CA LYS A 158 4.68 -16.35 -7.77
C LYS A 158 4.38 -14.87 -7.95
N ASN A 159 5.15 -14.03 -7.28
CA ASN A 159 4.98 -12.56 -7.21
C ASN A 159 3.70 -12.07 -6.50
N LEU A 160 2.89 -12.96 -5.93
CA LEU A 160 1.73 -12.62 -5.10
C LEU A 160 1.97 -12.91 -3.62
N LEU A 161 2.72 -13.98 -3.34
CA LEU A 161 3.04 -14.42 -2.01
C LEU A 161 4.54 -14.29 -1.72
N GLY A 162 4.86 -13.96 -0.48
CA GLY A 162 6.20 -14.03 0.08
C GLY A 162 6.30 -15.04 1.21
N ILE A 163 7.53 -15.37 1.60
CA ILE A 163 7.87 -16.14 2.81
C ILE A 163 8.90 -15.34 3.59
N ASP A 164 8.61 -15.02 4.87
CA ASP A 164 9.58 -14.35 5.73
C ASP A 164 10.68 -15.28 6.27
N ARG A 165 11.56 -14.74 7.11
CA ARG A 165 12.70 -15.50 7.69
C ARG A 165 12.23 -16.64 8.58
N ASP A 166 11.06 -16.50 9.23
CA ASP A 166 10.45 -17.49 10.13
C ASP A 166 9.51 -18.46 9.39
N ASN A 167 9.50 -18.42 8.06
CA ASN A 167 8.64 -19.19 7.16
C ASN A 167 7.14 -18.85 7.25
N ASN A 168 6.77 -17.66 7.77
CA ASN A 168 5.40 -17.19 7.69
C ASN A 168 5.07 -16.75 6.27
N ILE A 169 3.77 -16.80 5.91
CA ILE A 169 3.33 -16.35 4.59
C ILE A 169 3.08 -14.85 4.61
N ILE A 170 3.60 -14.17 3.61
CA ILE A 170 3.44 -12.73 3.40
C ILE A 170 2.49 -12.50 2.23
N PHE A 171 1.41 -11.74 2.45
CA PHE A 171 0.50 -11.28 1.41
C PHE A 171 0.77 -9.81 1.13
N ILE A 172 1.15 -9.49 -0.09
CA ILE A 172 1.46 -8.12 -0.48
C ILE A 172 0.16 -7.43 -0.87
N CYS A 173 -0.21 -6.38 -0.12
CA CYS A 173 -1.45 -5.64 -0.33
C CYS A 173 -1.24 -4.40 -1.20
N SER A 174 -0.14 -3.66 -0.97
CA SER A 174 0.28 -2.52 -1.79
C SER A 174 1.81 -2.45 -1.80
N TYR A 175 2.38 -1.40 -2.38
CA TYR A 175 3.83 -1.18 -2.35
C TYR A 175 4.39 -1.07 -0.91
N TYR A 176 3.56 -0.69 0.07
CA TYR A 176 3.98 -0.37 1.43
C TYR A 176 3.14 -1.07 2.49
N SER A 177 2.29 -1.99 2.12
CA SER A 177 1.48 -2.74 3.07
C SER A 177 1.43 -4.22 2.74
N TYR A 178 1.55 -5.01 3.77
CA TYR A 178 1.45 -6.47 3.69
C TYR A 178 0.77 -7.03 4.92
N ILE A 179 0.29 -8.26 4.79
CA ILE A 179 -0.29 -9.05 5.88
C ILE A 179 0.61 -10.26 6.09
N ILE A 180 1.00 -10.52 7.33
CA ILE A 180 1.71 -11.74 7.73
C ILE A 180 0.68 -12.76 8.18
N ARG A 181 0.71 -13.96 7.63
CA ARG A 181 0.03 -15.13 8.14
C ARG A 181 1.02 -15.98 8.93
N TYR A 182 0.89 -16.03 10.22
CA TYR A 182 1.70 -16.88 11.08
C TYR A 182 1.36 -18.35 10.86
N ILE A 183 2.37 -19.16 10.52
CA ILE A 183 2.23 -20.62 10.39
C ILE A 183 2.07 -21.25 11.77
N LYS A 184 2.77 -20.70 12.76
CA LYS A 184 2.63 -21.05 14.16
C LYS A 184 1.99 -19.86 14.88
N PRO A 185 0.66 -19.87 15.05
CA PRO A 185 -0.02 -18.81 15.79
C PRO A 185 0.53 -18.71 17.21
N TRP A 186 0.50 -17.51 17.75
CA TRP A 186 0.88 -17.23 19.13
C TRP A 186 -0.30 -16.62 19.89
N LEU A 187 -0.23 -16.64 21.23
CA LEU A 187 -1.26 -16.06 22.07
C LEU A 187 -0.86 -14.62 22.44
N ASP A 188 -1.78 -13.68 22.29
CA ASP A 188 -1.60 -12.30 22.75
C ASP A 188 -1.73 -12.21 24.29
N LYS A 189 -1.61 -10.98 24.83
CA LYS A 189 -1.76 -10.70 26.27
C LYS A 189 -3.13 -11.08 26.83
N ASP A 190 -4.15 -11.19 25.99
CA ASP A 190 -5.53 -11.56 26.34
C ASP A 190 -5.82 -13.05 26.06
N ASN A 191 -4.78 -13.87 25.85
CA ASN A 191 -4.85 -15.29 25.48
C ASN A 191 -5.62 -15.57 24.18
N LYS A 192 -5.69 -14.61 23.26
CA LYS A 192 -6.28 -14.80 21.95
C LYS A 192 -5.24 -15.23 20.95
N GLU A 193 -5.59 -16.22 20.12
CA GLU A 193 -4.72 -16.71 19.05
C GLU A 193 -4.52 -15.65 17.97
N VAL A 194 -3.28 -15.21 17.77
CA VAL A 194 -2.87 -14.29 16.70
C VAL A 194 -2.41 -15.09 15.51
N ARG A 195 -3.21 -15.11 14.48
CA ARG A 195 -2.94 -15.80 13.20
C ARG A 195 -2.44 -14.84 12.12
N TYR A 196 -2.82 -13.56 12.20
CA TYR A 196 -2.51 -12.55 11.22
C TYR A 196 -1.96 -11.29 11.90
N ARG A 197 -1.04 -10.63 11.22
CA ARG A 197 -0.54 -9.31 11.61
C ARG A 197 -0.40 -8.45 10.37
N ASN A 198 -0.94 -7.26 10.45
CA ASN A 198 -0.72 -6.25 9.44
C ASN A 198 0.63 -5.56 9.66
N SER A 199 1.30 -5.17 8.58
CA SER A 199 2.46 -4.28 8.64
C SER A 199 2.09 -2.95 9.30
N GLU A 200 3.05 -2.20 9.77
CA GLU A 200 2.80 -0.83 10.25
C GLU A 200 2.38 0.04 9.06
N LYS A 201 1.38 0.90 9.26
CA LYS A 201 0.98 1.87 8.25
C LYS A 201 2.01 2.98 8.17
N LEU A 202 2.54 3.21 6.98
CA LEU A 202 3.43 4.33 6.70
C LEU A 202 2.65 5.62 6.42
N ASP A 203 1.43 5.48 5.89
CA ASP A 203 0.52 6.57 5.54
C ASP A 203 -0.92 6.22 5.94
N LYS A 204 -1.76 7.26 6.17
CA LYS A 204 -3.19 7.09 6.47
C LYS A 204 -4.01 6.57 5.29
N THR A 205 -3.47 6.68 4.07
CA THR A 205 -4.11 6.20 2.84
C THR A 205 -3.88 4.72 2.58
N GLU A 206 -2.93 4.10 3.31
CA GLU A 206 -2.64 2.70 3.16
C GLU A 206 -3.76 1.80 3.69
N HIS A 207 -3.96 0.71 2.99
CA HIS A 207 -4.96 -0.30 3.30
C HIS A 207 -4.34 -1.69 3.26
N TYR A 208 -5.02 -2.65 3.89
CA TYR A 208 -4.61 -4.05 3.89
C TYR A 208 -5.50 -4.91 2.98
N CYS A 209 -6.03 -4.30 1.91
CA CYS A 209 -6.81 -5.03 0.91
C CYS A 209 -5.88 -5.70 -0.09
N PHE A 210 -5.81 -7.02 -0.04
CA PHE A 210 -4.96 -7.80 -0.94
C PHE A 210 -5.41 -7.65 -2.40
N GLN A 211 -4.51 -7.23 -3.30
CA GLN A 211 -4.77 -7.03 -4.74
C GLN A 211 -5.76 -5.89 -5.07
N PHE A 212 -6.12 -5.04 -4.12
CA PHE A 212 -7.05 -3.93 -4.36
C PHE A 212 -6.47 -2.86 -5.30
N GLU A 213 -5.15 -2.75 -5.40
CA GLU A 213 -4.48 -1.86 -6.35
C GLU A 213 -4.82 -2.19 -7.83
N LEU A 214 -5.29 -3.40 -8.09
CA LEU A 214 -5.77 -3.83 -9.41
C LEU A 214 -7.17 -3.29 -9.75
N VAL A 215 -7.89 -2.68 -8.80
CA VAL A 215 -9.20 -2.04 -9.05
C VAL A 215 -8.99 -0.75 -9.83
N ARG A 216 -8.91 -0.90 -11.15
CA ARG A 216 -8.73 0.15 -12.16
C ARG A 216 -9.70 -0.09 -13.31
N GLU A 217 -10.06 0.96 -14.04
CA GLU A 217 -10.99 0.89 -15.16
C GLU A 217 -10.62 -0.20 -16.16
N GLU A 218 -9.37 -0.23 -16.61
CA GLU A 218 -8.86 -1.20 -17.58
C GLU A 218 -9.02 -2.67 -17.11
N ASN A 219 -8.85 -2.95 -15.84
CA ASN A 219 -8.98 -4.29 -15.28
C ASN A 219 -10.45 -4.68 -15.08
N ILE A 220 -11.32 -3.72 -14.77
CA ILE A 220 -12.78 -3.95 -14.73
C ILE A 220 -13.29 -4.32 -16.11
N ILE A 221 -12.88 -3.61 -17.16
CA ILE A 221 -13.22 -3.92 -18.54
C ILE A 221 -12.69 -5.31 -18.94
N LYS A 222 -11.41 -5.61 -18.66
CA LYS A 222 -10.80 -6.93 -18.95
C LYS A 222 -11.49 -8.08 -18.22
N SER A 223 -12.09 -7.83 -17.05
CA SER A 223 -12.87 -8.82 -16.30
C SER A 223 -14.33 -8.93 -16.72
N ASN A 224 -14.68 -8.38 -17.90
CA ASN A 224 -16.05 -8.30 -18.39
C ASN A 224 -17.00 -7.65 -17.38
N PHE A 225 -16.56 -6.54 -16.75
CA PHE A 225 -17.28 -5.77 -15.73
C PHE A 225 -17.66 -6.57 -14.46
N ASN A 226 -16.95 -7.67 -14.17
CA ASN A 226 -17.20 -8.49 -12.99
C ASN A 226 -16.07 -8.32 -11.96
N ILE A 227 -16.42 -7.99 -10.72
CA ILE A 227 -15.51 -7.83 -9.58
C ILE A 227 -15.92 -8.82 -8.49
N PHE A 228 -14.94 -9.57 -7.96
CA PHE A 228 -15.14 -10.51 -6.87
C PHE A 228 -14.39 -10.06 -5.62
N ILE A 229 -15.10 -9.89 -4.51
CA ILE A 229 -14.59 -9.39 -3.24
C ILE A 229 -14.72 -10.46 -2.18
N PHE A 230 -13.61 -10.84 -1.57
CA PHE A 230 -13.54 -11.84 -0.50
C PHE A 230 -13.16 -11.17 0.84
N GLU A 231 -13.49 -11.83 1.95
CA GLU A 231 -13.02 -11.41 3.26
C GLU A 231 -11.55 -11.79 3.46
N GLY A 232 -11.22 -13.06 3.21
CA GLY A 232 -9.90 -13.65 3.40
C GLY A 232 -9.03 -13.64 2.16
N VAL A 233 -7.70 -13.51 2.37
CA VAL A 233 -6.73 -13.52 1.26
C VAL A 233 -6.66 -14.88 0.58
N PHE A 234 -6.71 -15.97 1.35
CA PHE A 234 -6.70 -17.32 0.76
C PHE A 234 -7.93 -17.59 -0.10
N ASP A 235 -9.07 -16.98 0.25
CA ASP A 235 -10.31 -17.12 -0.53
C ASP A 235 -10.17 -16.45 -1.89
N ALA A 236 -9.63 -15.23 -1.91
CA ALA A 236 -9.34 -14.54 -3.15
C ALA A 236 -8.32 -15.31 -4.02
N LEU A 237 -7.25 -15.86 -3.42
CA LEU A 237 -6.26 -16.67 -4.13
C LEU A 237 -6.87 -17.95 -4.71
N THR A 238 -7.67 -18.66 -3.93
CA THR A 238 -8.37 -19.87 -4.37
C THR A 238 -9.28 -19.57 -5.55
N PHE A 239 -10.08 -18.52 -5.47
CA PHE A 239 -10.97 -18.12 -6.57
C PHE A 239 -10.18 -17.71 -7.83
N LYS A 240 -9.11 -16.93 -7.67
CA LYS A 240 -8.22 -16.58 -8.79
C LYS A 240 -7.64 -17.82 -9.47
N LEU A 241 -7.20 -18.80 -8.68
CA LEU A 241 -6.68 -20.07 -9.20
C LEU A 241 -7.72 -20.81 -10.02
N LEU A 242 -8.91 -21.03 -9.46
CA LEU A 242 -9.99 -21.79 -10.09
C LEU A 242 -10.59 -21.09 -11.31
N THR A 243 -10.50 -19.76 -11.37
CA THR A 243 -10.93 -18.94 -12.52
C THR A 243 -9.80 -18.62 -13.48
N LYS A 244 -8.59 -19.14 -13.26
CA LYS A 244 -7.39 -18.85 -14.08
C LYS A 244 -7.14 -17.36 -14.26
N ASN A 245 -7.32 -16.58 -13.20
CA ASN A 245 -7.19 -15.11 -13.17
C ASN A 245 -8.10 -14.36 -14.18
N LYS A 246 -9.20 -14.96 -14.62
CA LYS A 246 -10.12 -14.36 -15.59
C LYS A 246 -10.81 -13.10 -15.07
N PHE A 247 -11.02 -13.00 -13.75
CA PHE A 247 -11.80 -11.94 -13.13
C PHE A 247 -10.97 -11.07 -12.18
N LEU A 248 -11.37 -9.81 -12.07
CA LEU A 248 -10.85 -8.92 -11.06
C LEU A 248 -11.28 -9.40 -9.67
N THR A 249 -10.31 -9.84 -8.89
CA THR A 249 -10.54 -10.48 -7.58
C THR A 249 -9.60 -9.90 -6.56
N PHE A 250 -10.12 -9.52 -5.40
CA PHE A 250 -9.33 -9.03 -4.27
C PHE A 250 -9.95 -9.44 -2.93
N ALA A 251 -9.19 -9.26 -1.83
CA ALA A 251 -9.67 -9.48 -0.47
C ALA A 251 -9.60 -8.21 0.36
N THR A 252 -10.55 -8.05 1.29
CA THR A 252 -10.62 -6.87 2.20
C THR A 252 -9.58 -6.91 3.30
N GLY A 253 -9.02 -8.09 3.61
CA GLY A 253 -8.08 -8.30 4.71
C GLY A 253 -8.73 -8.33 6.11
N GLY A 254 -10.05 -8.43 6.17
CA GLY A 254 -10.87 -8.52 7.37
C GLY A 254 -12.28 -8.06 7.10
N ALA A 255 -13.25 -8.63 7.84
CA ALA A 255 -14.68 -8.47 7.56
C ALA A 255 -15.18 -7.01 7.65
N ASP A 256 -14.66 -6.24 8.58
CA ASP A 256 -15.12 -4.86 8.91
C ASP A 256 -14.18 -3.76 8.40
N SER A 257 -13.15 -4.14 7.67
CA SER A 257 -12.12 -3.19 7.26
C SER A 257 -12.34 -2.62 5.85
N ASN A 258 -12.05 -1.35 5.69
CA ASN A 258 -11.90 -0.68 4.39
C ASN A 258 -13.17 -0.59 3.51
N HIS A 259 -14.37 -0.91 4.01
CA HIS A 259 -15.60 -0.93 3.19
C HIS A 259 -15.83 0.40 2.44
N LYS A 260 -15.70 1.54 3.15
CA LYS A 260 -15.88 2.85 2.54
C LYS A 260 -14.85 3.12 1.43
N LEU A 261 -13.58 2.83 1.67
CA LEU A 261 -12.51 2.99 0.68
C LEU A 261 -12.79 2.16 -0.59
N ILE A 262 -13.22 0.89 -0.39
CA ILE A 262 -13.53 -0.03 -1.48
C ILE A 262 -14.71 0.50 -2.29
N ALA A 263 -15.80 0.87 -1.61
CA ALA A 263 -17.01 1.37 -2.26
C ALA A 263 -16.76 2.68 -2.99
N ASP A 264 -16.06 3.65 -2.37
CA ASP A 264 -15.76 4.95 -2.98
C ASP A 264 -14.95 4.78 -4.28
N ARG A 265 -13.93 3.90 -4.29
CA ARG A 265 -13.11 3.65 -5.48
C ARG A 265 -13.91 2.97 -6.59
N ILE A 266 -14.67 1.93 -6.26
CA ILE A 266 -15.47 1.20 -7.26
C ILE A 266 -16.62 2.08 -7.79
N ASN A 267 -17.33 2.82 -6.94
CA ASN A 267 -18.38 3.75 -7.35
C ASN A 267 -17.84 4.83 -8.30
N LYS A 268 -16.67 5.40 -7.99
CA LYS A 268 -16.02 6.41 -8.83
C LYS A 268 -15.74 5.88 -10.22
N ILE A 269 -15.15 4.68 -10.32
CA ILE A 269 -14.81 4.08 -11.62
C ILE A 269 -16.10 3.65 -12.35
N ALA A 270 -17.04 2.99 -11.67
CA ALA A 270 -18.29 2.54 -12.29
C ALA A 270 -19.11 3.71 -12.86
N GLY A 271 -19.04 4.89 -12.22
CA GLY A 271 -19.71 6.09 -12.72
C GLY A 271 -19.14 6.67 -14.01
N THR A 272 -17.92 6.28 -14.42
CA THR A 272 -17.30 6.68 -15.70
C THR A 272 -17.52 5.66 -16.81
N LEU A 273 -18.00 4.45 -16.49
CA LEU A 273 -18.21 3.37 -17.43
C LEU A 273 -19.61 3.45 -18.06
N ASN A 274 -19.73 3.09 -19.36
CA ASN A 274 -21.00 3.01 -20.07
C ASN A 274 -21.78 1.70 -19.80
N HIS A 275 -21.26 0.85 -18.92
CA HIS A 275 -21.85 -0.44 -18.54
C HIS A 275 -21.95 -0.58 -17.03
N LYS A 276 -22.98 -1.28 -16.57
CA LYS A 276 -23.07 -1.62 -15.15
C LYS A 276 -21.97 -2.61 -14.77
N VAL A 277 -21.36 -2.35 -13.61
CA VAL A 277 -20.37 -3.23 -13.00
C VAL A 277 -21.11 -4.24 -12.11
N ASN A 278 -20.80 -5.52 -12.23
CA ASN A 278 -21.30 -6.55 -11.33
C ASN A 278 -20.30 -6.77 -10.21
N VAL A 279 -20.73 -6.60 -8.98
CA VAL A 279 -19.91 -6.77 -7.76
C VAL A 279 -20.44 -7.96 -6.97
N PHE A 280 -19.60 -8.98 -6.82
CA PHE A 280 -19.89 -10.18 -6.05
C PHE A 280 -19.18 -10.08 -4.70
N VAL A 281 -19.92 -9.90 -3.61
CA VAL A 281 -19.39 -9.84 -2.25
C VAL A 281 -19.50 -11.26 -1.66
N LEU A 282 -18.38 -11.96 -1.59
CA LEU A 282 -18.28 -13.38 -1.21
C LEU A 282 -17.56 -13.52 0.13
N PHE A 283 -18.15 -12.95 1.17
CA PHE A 283 -17.65 -13.05 2.53
C PHE A 283 -17.98 -14.40 3.14
N ASP A 284 -17.39 -14.70 4.28
CA ASP A 284 -17.56 -15.95 5.00
C ASP A 284 -19.05 -16.29 5.22
N ASN A 285 -19.38 -17.56 5.10
CA ASN A 285 -20.77 -18.05 5.28
C ASN A 285 -21.10 -18.20 6.77
N ASP A 286 -20.97 -17.11 7.52
CA ASP A 286 -21.38 -16.99 8.92
C ASP A 286 -22.10 -15.65 9.17
N LYS A 287 -22.63 -15.46 10.37
CA LYS A 287 -23.40 -14.25 10.73
C LYS A 287 -22.59 -12.95 10.56
N THR A 288 -21.30 -12.98 10.87
CA THR A 288 -20.41 -11.83 10.76
C THR A 288 -20.13 -11.49 9.31
N GLY A 289 -19.79 -12.48 8.48
CA GLY A 289 -19.58 -12.31 7.05
C GLY A 289 -20.84 -11.82 6.33
N GLU A 290 -22.03 -12.39 6.65
CA GLU A 290 -23.31 -11.96 6.07
C GLU A 290 -23.64 -10.49 6.43
N TYR A 291 -23.43 -10.11 7.69
CA TYR A 291 -23.62 -8.73 8.15
C TYR A 291 -22.67 -7.76 7.42
N ASN A 292 -21.39 -8.06 7.37
CA ASN A 292 -20.39 -7.19 6.73
C ASN A 292 -20.54 -7.15 5.21
N ALA A 293 -20.94 -8.26 4.57
CA ALA A 293 -21.28 -8.26 3.15
C ALA A 293 -22.47 -7.31 2.86
N THR A 294 -23.45 -7.26 3.76
CA THR A 294 -24.57 -6.33 3.64
C THR A 294 -24.13 -4.90 3.80
N LEU A 295 -23.31 -4.58 4.81
CA LEU A 295 -22.76 -3.25 5.02
C LEU A 295 -21.98 -2.74 3.79
N LEU A 296 -21.12 -3.58 3.21
CA LEU A 296 -20.38 -3.22 2.00
C LEU A 296 -21.33 -3.04 0.80
N ALA A 297 -22.28 -3.94 0.62
CA ALA A 297 -23.25 -3.90 -0.49
C ALA A 297 -24.10 -2.62 -0.48
N ASP A 298 -24.44 -2.12 0.70
CA ASP A 298 -25.26 -0.90 0.85
C ASP A 298 -24.49 0.40 0.49
N LEU A 299 -23.16 0.35 0.46
CA LEU A 299 -22.33 1.48 0.06
C LEU A 299 -22.20 1.64 -1.47
N PHE A 300 -22.59 0.64 -2.27
CA PHE A 300 -22.49 0.70 -3.72
C PHE A 300 -23.65 1.45 -4.36
N ASN A 301 -23.34 2.29 -5.35
CA ASN A 301 -24.31 3.03 -6.13
C ASN A 301 -25.05 2.13 -7.13
N LYS A 302 -26.29 1.81 -6.84
CA LYS A 302 -27.15 0.90 -7.63
C LYS A 302 -27.46 1.39 -9.05
N ASN A 303 -27.22 2.67 -9.36
CA ASN A 303 -27.37 3.18 -10.72
C ASN A 303 -26.29 2.60 -11.66
N TYR A 304 -25.07 2.36 -11.13
CA TYR A 304 -23.91 1.92 -11.90
C TYR A 304 -23.46 0.50 -11.56
N ILE A 305 -23.93 -0.07 -10.43
CA ILE A 305 -23.44 -1.34 -9.89
C ILE A 305 -24.61 -2.28 -9.59
N ASN A 306 -24.49 -3.52 -10.08
CA ASN A 306 -25.32 -4.65 -9.62
C ASN A 306 -24.55 -5.39 -8.53
N VAL A 307 -25.15 -5.59 -7.36
CA VAL A 307 -24.50 -6.23 -6.21
C VAL A 307 -25.10 -7.60 -5.94
N TYR A 308 -24.24 -8.59 -5.78
CA TYR A 308 -24.57 -9.98 -5.49
C TYR A 308 -23.85 -10.40 -4.21
N LYS A 309 -24.57 -10.49 -3.07
CA LYS A 309 -24.00 -10.83 -1.75
C LYS A 309 -24.38 -12.24 -1.24
N ASP A 310 -25.39 -12.86 -1.83
CA ASP A 310 -25.91 -14.15 -1.32
C ASP A 310 -25.29 -15.39 -2.01
N MET A 311 -24.30 -15.17 -2.89
CA MET A 311 -23.68 -16.26 -3.67
C MET A 311 -22.73 -17.13 -2.83
N SER A 312 -22.28 -16.64 -1.67
CA SER A 312 -21.44 -17.40 -0.73
C SER A 312 -22.10 -18.73 -0.33
N LYS A 313 -23.39 -18.72 -0.03
CA LYS A 313 -24.16 -19.93 0.34
C LYS A 313 -24.22 -21.00 -0.76
N PHE A 314 -24.16 -20.56 -2.02
CA PHE A 314 -24.09 -21.47 -3.16
C PHE A 314 -22.69 -22.05 -3.36
N LEU A 315 -21.65 -21.21 -3.20
CA LEU A 315 -20.26 -21.61 -3.43
C LEU A 315 -19.69 -22.43 -2.26
N PHE A 316 -20.00 -22.05 -1.01
CA PHE A 316 -19.42 -22.66 0.21
C PHE A 316 -20.43 -23.58 0.89
N LYS A 317 -20.91 -24.57 0.16
CA LYS A 317 -22.02 -25.42 0.59
C LYS A 317 -21.76 -26.21 1.89
N ASN A 318 -20.52 -26.68 2.06
CA ASN A 318 -20.12 -27.56 3.14
C ASN A 318 -19.10 -26.91 4.11
N SER A 319 -18.79 -25.62 3.91
CA SER A 319 -17.75 -24.93 4.65
C SER A 319 -18.11 -23.47 4.96
N LYS A 320 -17.27 -22.82 5.73
CA LYS A 320 -17.40 -21.41 6.06
C LYS A 320 -16.94 -20.50 4.90
N ASP A 321 -15.90 -20.89 4.18
CA ASP A 321 -15.27 -20.10 3.14
C ASP A 321 -14.82 -20.96 1.95
N ILE A 322 -14.43 -20.31 0.84
CA ILE A 322 -14.04 -20.99 -0.40
C ILE A 322 -12.73 -21.78 -0.26
N SER A 323 -11.83 -21.33 0.57
CA SER A 323 -10.52 -21.95 0.79
C SER A 323 -10.67 -23.27 1.57
N ASP A 324 -11.59 -23.32 2.54
CA ASP A 324 -11.94 -24.55 3.25
C ASP A 324 -12.74 -25.51 2.36
N GLU A 325 -13.67 -25.00 1.54
CA GLU A 325 -14.41 -25.80 0.55
C GLU A 325 -13.46 -26.43 -0.49
N PHE A 326 -12.47 -25.67 -0.95
CA PHE A 326 -11.42 -26.15 -1.87
C PHE A 326 -10.64 -27.34 -1.30
N LYS A 327 -10.35 -27.29 -0.01
CA LYS A 327 -9.65 -28.38 0.68
C LYS A 327 -10.53 -29.64 0.83
N ILE A 328 -11.85 -29.45 1.01
CA ILE A 328 -12.79 -30.55 1.19
C ILE A 328 -13.05 -31.26 -0.15
N ASN A 329 -13.45 -30.50 -1.19
CA ASN A 329 -13.79 -31.02 -2.50
C ASN A 329 -13.55 -29.98 -3.61
N ARG A 330 -12.33 -29.99 -4.13
CA ARG A 330 -11.88 -29.08 -5.21
C ARG A 330 -12.70 -29.22 -6.49
N GLU A 331 -13.05 -30.46 -6.88
CA GLU A 331 -13.74 -30.71 -8.14
C GLU A 331 -15.18 -30.17 -8.11
N GLU A 332 -15.93 -30.47 -7.06
CA GLU A 332 -17.28 -29.95 -6.88
C GLU A 332 -17.31 -28.43 -6.78
N LEU A 333 -16.33 -27.82 -6.10
CA LEU A 333 -16.19 -26.37 -6.05
C LEU A 333 -15.92 -25.79 -7.44
N GLN A 334 -15.05 -26.42 -8.24
CA GLN A 334 -14.78 -25.99 -9.60
C GLN A 334 -16.03 -26.03 -10.48
N GLU A 335 -16.88 -27.07 -10.34
CA GLU A 335 -18.13 -27.16 -11.07
C GLU A 335 -19.09 -26.03 -10.69
N ARG A 336 -19.23 -25.72 -9.40
CA ARG A 336 -20.06 -24.60 -8.92
C ARG A 336 -19.56 -23.25 -9.43
N ILE A 337 -18.25 -23.05 -9.45
CA ILE A 337 -17.63 -21.83 -10.00
C ILE A 337 -17.88 -21.74 -11.51
N ASN A 338 -17.73 -22.84 -12.26
CA ASN A 338 -18.03 -22.86 -13.69
C ASN A 338 -19.51 -22.55 -13.96
N CYS A 339 -20.42 -23.07 -13.14
CA CYS A 339 -21.85 -22.75 -13.22
C CYS A 339 -22.11 -21.25 -12.98
N LEU A 340 -21.44 -20.64 -11.99
CA LEU A 340 -21.52 -19.20 -11.74
C LEU A 340 -21.00 -18.41 -12.95
N ILE A 341 -19.82 -18.77 -13.46
CA ILE A 341 -19.19 -18.08 -14.59
C ILE A 341 -20.10 -18.09 -15.83
N ASN A 342 -20.70 -19.25 -16.14
CA ASN A 342 -21.60 -19.38 -17.29
C ASN A 342 -22.88 -18.53 -17.17
N LYS A 343 -23.28 -18.16 -15.95
CA LYS A 343 -24.44 -17.29 -15.73
C LYS A 343 -24.13 -15.80 -15.86
N ILE A 344 -22.85 -15.41 -15.72
CA ILE A 344 -22.42 -14.00 -15.72
C ILE A 344 -21.61 -13.62 -16.96
N SER A 345 -21.27 -14.59 -17.82
CA SER A 345 -20.61 -14.39 -19.11
C SER A 345 -21.64 -14.09 -20.20
#